data_f32acd432eead77afb703968fdcd5399
#
_entry.id   f32acd432eead77afb703968fdcd5399
#
_cell.length_a   1.000
_cell.length_b   1.000
_cell.length_c   1.000
_cell.angle_alpha   90.00
_cell.angle_beta   90.00
_cell.angle_gamma   90.00
#
_symmetry.space_group_name_H-M   'P 1'
#
loop_
_entity.id
_entity.type
_entity.pdbx_description
1 polymer ?
#
loop_
_entity_poly.entity_id
_entity_poly.type
_entity_poly.pdbx_seq_one_letter_code
_entity_poly.pdbx_strand_id
1 'polypeptide(L)'
;CHDAIWPADDFHPEIDEERCLLSSELPLCPHCRGMARPNILMFGDWQWLSERSDAQEAQRQAWLRHVERLLVIEVGAGTNIPTVRLTGERLRGRLIRINPGEPELPPGKGISIADSGLTALRAIAACLG
;
A
#
# COMPACT_ATOMS: atom_id res chain seq x y z
N CYS A 1 -22.35 -9.70 -12.63
CA CYS A 1 -23.77 -9.35 -12.72
C CYS A 1 -24.01 -7.83 -12.51
N HIS A 2 -23.17 -7.17 -11.79
CA HIS A 2 -23.15 -5.71 -11.62
C HIS A 2 -21.77 -5.23 -11.16
N ASP A 3 -21.48 -3.95 -11.42
CA ASP A 3 -20.27 -3.28 -11.00
C ASP A 3 -20.55 -2.55 -9.68
N ALA A 4 -20.47 -3.28 -8.57
CA ALA A 4 -20.67 -2.71 -7.23
C ALA A 4 -19.61 -3.25 -6.27
N ILE A 5 -19.16 -2.36 -5.40
CA ILE A 5 -18.25 -2.70 -4.29
C ILE A 5 -19.06 -2.66 -3.00
N TRP A 6 -18.92 -3.67 -2.16
CA TRP A 6 -19.50 -3.70 -0.81
C TRP A 6 -18.45 -4.05 0.23
N PRO A 7 -18.67 -3.67 1.50
CA PRO A 7 -17.77 -4.02 2.59
C PRO A 7 -17.67 -5.54 2.78
N ALA A 8 -16.51 -6.00 3.22
CA ALA A 8 -16.28 -7.41 3.55
C ALA A 8 -16.22 -7.64 5.08
N ASP A 9 -16.81 -6.73 5.87
CA ASP A 9 -16.70 -6.72 7.31
C ASP A 9 -17.33 -7.97 7.96
N ASP A 10 -18.36 -8.53 7.31
CA ASP A 10 -19.04 -9.75 7.77
C ASP A 10 -18.37 -11.04 7.23
N PHE A 11 -17.32 -10.91 6.43
CA PHE A 11 -16.60 -12.05 5.89
C PHE A 11 -15.40 -12.39 6.80
N HIS A 12 -15.51 -13.47 7.54
CA HIS A 12 -14.47 -13.98 8.44
C HIS A 12 -13.84 -15.24 7.84
N PRO A 13 -12.73 -15.12 7.08
CA PRO A 13 -12.10 -16.27 6.43
C PRO A 13 -11.43 -17.18 7.44
N GLU A 14 -11.68 -18.48 7.33
CA GLU A 14 -10.90 -19.51 7.99
C GLU A 14 -9.80 -19.96 7.02
N ILE A 15 -8.54 -19.91 7.47
CA ILE A 15 -7.37 -20.17 6.64
C ILE A 15 -6.62 -21.38 7.19
N ASP A 16 -6.35 -22.36 6.33
CA ASP A 16 -5.36 -23.40 6.57
C ASP A 16 -3.98 -22.79 6.28
N GLU A 17 -3.27 -22.40 7.33
CA GLU A 17 -1.97 -21.73 7.22
C GLU A 17 -0.89 -22.65 6.63
N GLU A 18 -0.97 -23.97 6.89
CA GLU A 18 0.03 -24.93 6.39
C GLU A 18 -0.08 -25.10 4.88
N ARG A 19 -1.30 -25.10 4.36
CA ARG A 19 -1.59 -25.30 2.93
C ARG A 19 -1.78 -23.99 2.18
N CYS A 20 -1.83 -22.85 2.87
CA CYS A 20 -2.17 -21.53 2.32
C CYS A 20 -3.49 -21.54 1.54
N LEU A 21 -4.51 -22.22 2.07
CA LEU A 21 -5.82 -22.34 1.44
C LEU A 21 -6.92 -21.77 2.35
N LEU A 22 -7.95 -21.21 1.71
CA LEU A 22 -9.19 -20.87 2.39
C LEU A 22 -9.94 -22.17 2.69
N SER A 23 -10.33 -22.40 3.95
CA SER A 23 -11.11 -23.54 4.41
C SER A 23 -12.61 -23.22 4.61
N SER A 24 -12.94 -21.93 4.80
CA SER A 24 -14.31 -21.47 4.85
C SER A 24 -14.93 -21.30 3.45
N GLU A 25 -16.24 -21.06 3.40
CA GLU A 25 -16.94 -20.77 2.14
C GLU A 25 -16.41 -19.48 1.50
N LEU A 26 -16.41 -19.45 0.17
CA LEU A 26 -16.05 -18.25 -0.60
C LEU A 26 -17.15 -17.19 -0.46
N PRO A 27 -16.79 -15.89 -0.45
CA PRO A 27 -17.78 -14.82 -0.45
C PRO A 27 -18.62 -14.84 -1.72
N LEU A 28 -19.93 -14.71 -1.55
CA LEU A 28 -20.88 -14.71 -2.65
C LEU A 28 -21.48 -13.32 -2.86
N CYS A 29 -21.71 -12.98 -4.12
CA CYS A 29 -22.43 -11.77 -4.49
C CYS A 29 -23.84 -11.76 -3.84
N PRO A 30 -24.22 -10.71 -3.12
CA PRO A 30 -25.55 -10.64 -2.49
C PRO A 30 -26.69 -10.61 -3.51
N HIS A 31 -26.41 -10.20 -4.74
CA HIS A 31 -27.40 -10.07 -5.80
C HIS A 31 -27.62 -11.36 -6.62
N CYS A 32 -26.56 -11.95 -7.15
CA CYS A 32 -26.70 -13.12 -8.04
C CYS A 32 -26.21 -14.43 -7.42
N ARG A 33 -25.65 -14.41 -6.22
CA ARG A 33 -25.07 -15.56 -5.53
C ARG A 33 -23.85 -16.19 -6.23
N GLY A 34 -23.37 -15.59 -7.30
CA GLY A 34 -22.09 -15.95 -7.89
C GLY A 34 -20.91 -15.57 -6.99
N MET A 35 -19.77 -16.22 -7.19
CA MET A 35 -18.55 -15.95 -6.42
C MET A 35 -18.13 -14.48 -6.56
N ALA A 36 -17.88 -13.82 -5.43
CA ALA A 36 -17.33 -12.48 -5.39
C ALA A 36 -15.80 -12.51 -5.38
N ARG A 37 -15.19 -11.47 -5.91
CA ARG A 37 -13.74 -11.28 -5.84
C ARG A 37 -13.41 -10.03 -5.02
N PRO A 38 -12.24 -9.96 -4.37
CA PRO A 38 -11.79 -8.72 -3.79
C PRO A 38 -11.54 -7.68 -4.90
N ASN A 39 -11.91 -6.41 -4.65
CA ASN A 39 -11.63 -5.33 -5.60
C ASN A 39 -10.17 -4.85 -5.46
N ILE A 40 -9.24 -5.74 -5.77
CA ILE A 40 -7.79 -5.50 -5.77
C ILE A 40 -7.32 -5.50 -7.21
N LEU A 41 -6.57 -4.47 -7.60
CA LEU A 41 -5.97 -4.37 -8.93
C LEU A 41 -4.93 -5.48 -9.13
N MET A 42 -5.17 -6.33 -10.11
CA MET A 42 -4.27 -7.40 -10.54
C MET A 42 -3.63 -7.04 -11.88
N PHE A 43 -2.52 -7.71 -12.23
CA PHE A 43 -1.92 -7.54 -13.56
C PHE A 43 -2.91 -7.95 -14.65
N GLY A 44 -3.11 -7.05 -15.63
CA GLY A 44 -4.04 -7.27 -16.73
C GLY A 44 -5.52 -7.28 -16.35
N ASP A 45 -5.87 -6.70 -15.22
CA ASP A 45 -7.24 -6.65 -14.71
C ASP A 45 -8.04 -5.49 -15.31
N TRP A 46 -8.86 -5.81 -16.30
CA TRP A 46 -9.74 -4.85 -16.95
C TRP A 46 -11.11 -4.68 -16.26
N GLN A 47 -11.37 -5.46 -15.19
CA GLN A 47 -12.63 -5.45 -14.43
C GLN A 47 -12.48 -4.81 -13.06
N TRP A 48 -11.31 -4.27 -12.75
CA TRP A 48 -11.08 -3.56 -11.51
C TRP A 48 -11.85 -2.24 -11.49
N LEU A 49 -12.59 -1.99 -10.41
CA LEU A 49 -13.36 -0.77 -10.21
C LEU A 49 -12.49 0.27 -9.50
N SER A 50 -12.14 1.35 -10.17
CA SER A 50 -11.18 2.36 -9.68
C SER A 50 -11.81 3.45 -8.80
N GLU A 51 -13.12 3.64 -8.85
CA GLU A 51 -13.81 4.78 -8.22
C GLU A 51 -13.40 5.08 -6.78
N ARG A 52 -13.29 4.05 -5.95
CA ARG A 52 -12.88 4.22 -4.55
C ARG A 52 -11.42 4.66 -4.43
N SER A 53 -10.55 4.09 -5.23
CA SER A 53 -9.13 4.44 -5.25
C SER A 53 -8.91 5.84 -5.82
N ASP A 54 -9.68 6.22 -6.84
CA ASP A 54 -9.63 7.56 -7.44
C ASP A 54 -10.09 8.62 -6.44
N ALA A 55 -11.15 8.34 -5.68
CA ALA A 55 -11.63 9.22 -4.61
C ALA A 55 -10.58 9.39 -3.49
N GLN A 56 -9.93 8.29 -3.08
CA GLN A 56 -8.86 8.33 -2.08
C GLN A 56 -7.63 9.11 -2.59
N GLU A 57 -7.27 8.91 -3.85
CA GLU A 57 -6.17 9.65 -4.48
C GLU A 57 -6.48 11.14 -4.57
N ALA A 58 -7.71 11.52 -4.93
CA ALA A 58 -8.14 12.93 -4.95
C ALA A 58 -8.04 13.57 -3.55
N GLN A 59 -8.43 12.86 -2.50
CA GLN A 59 -8.28 13.31 -1.11
C GLN A 59 -6.81 13.46 -0.72
N ARG A 60 -5.96 12.50 -1.06
CA ARG A 60 -4.52 12.57 -0.83
C ARG A 60 -3.90 13.77 -1.53
N GLN A 61 -4.26 14.02 -2.78
CA GLN A 61 -3.77 15.17 -3.54
C GLN A 61 -4.24 16.50 -2.93
N ALA A 62 -5.50 16.56 -2.48
CA ALA A 62 -6.02 17.74 -1.80
C ALA A 62 -5.25 18.02 -0.50
N TRP A 63 -5.01 17.01 0.31
CA TRP A 63 -4.22 17.13 1.53
C TRP A 63 -2.79 17.59 1.24
N LEU A 64 -2.09 16.97 0.27
CA LEU A 64 -0.71 17.31 -0.10
C LEU A 64 -0.53 18.77 -0.53
N ARG A 65 -1.57 19.40 -1.12
CA ARG A 65 -1.50 20.82 -1.49
C ARG A 65 -1.36 21.76 -0.29
N HIS A 66 -1.81 21.34 0.88
CA HIS A 66 -1.79 22.15 2.12
C HIS A 66 -0.60 21.80 3.04
N VAL A 67 0.19 20.77 2.69
CA VAL A 67 1.34 20.39 3.51
C VAL A 67 2.55 21.24 3.14
N GLU A 68 3.01 22.07 4.08
CA GLU A 68 4.20 22.91 3.89
C GLU A 68 5.51 22.17 4.15
N ARG A 69 5.53 21.27 5.13
CA ARG A 69 6.72 20.54 5.58
C ARG A 69 6.50 19.03 5.48
N LEU A 70 6.59 18.52 4.26
CA LEU A 70 6.41 17.09 4.00
C LEU A 70 7.69 16.30 4.31
N LEU A 71 7.56 15.29 5.15
CA LEU A 71 8.51 14.20 5.30
C LEU A 71 7.85 12.90 4.81
N VAL A 72 8.51 12.20 3.93
CA VAL A 72 8.10 10.87 3.45
C VAL A 72 8.98 9.82 4.12
N ILE A 73 8.37 8.81 4.71
CA ILE A 73 9.10 7.64 5.23
C ILE A 73 8.65 6.44 4.39
N GLU A 74 9.60 5.82 3.72
CA GLU A 74 9.39 4.67 2.84
C GLU A 74 10.11 3.45 3.42
N VAL A 75 9.39 2.35 3.60
CA VAL A 75 9.91 1.12 4.21
C VAL A 75 9.74 -0.04 3.24
N GLY A 76 10.84 -0.71 2.91
CA GLY A 76 10.84 -1.96 2.13
C GLY A 76 10.51 -1.81 0.64
N ALA A 77 10.43 -0.59 0.12
CA ALA A 77 10.12 -0.39 -1.31
C ALA A 77 11.29 -0.84 -2.20
N GLY A 78 11.04 -1.87 -3.00
CA GLY A 78 12.01 -2.46 -3.91
C GLY A 78 12.04 -1.80 -5.30
N THR A 79 12.96 -2.25 -6.14
CA THR A 79 13.16 -1.75 -7.50
C THR A 79 12.39 -2.53 -8.56
N ASN A 80 12.05 -3.80 -8.32
CA ASN A 80 11.35 -4.65 -9.29
C ASN A 80 9.94 -4.14 -9.65
N ILE A 81 9.21 -3.63 -8.66
CA ILE A 81 7.92 -2.94 -8.86
C ILE A 81 8.05 -1.56 -8.23
N PRO A 82 8.58 -0.57 -8.97
CA PRO A 82 9.07 0.67 -8.38
C PRO A 82 7.99 1.71 -8.05
N THR A 83 6.71 1.36 -8.09
CA THR A 83 5.60 2.29 -7.91
C THR A 83 5.71 3.12 -6.63
N VAL A 84 6.00 2.48 -5.49
CA VAL A 84 6.16 3.17 -4.20
C VAL A 84 7.38 4.07 -4.20
N ARG A 85 8.53 3.57 -4.69
CA ARG A 85 9.78 4.35 -4.81
C ARG A 85 9.57 5.60 -5.64
N LEU A 86 9.05 5.45 -6.86
CA LEU A 86 8.80 6.57 -7.77
C LEU A 86 7.80 7.57 -7.18
N THR A 87 6.81 7.11 -6.43
CA THR A 87 5.87 7.98 -5.73
C THR A 87 6.59 8.81 -4.67
N GLY A 88 7.38 8.19 -3.80
CA GLY A 88 8.16 8.88 -2.78
C GLY A 88 9.16 9.90 -3.37
N GLU A 89 9.83 9.53 -4.45
CA GLU A 89 10.81 10.38 -5.13
C GLU A 89 10.19 11.59 -5.82
N ARG A 90 8.97 11.48 -6.35
CA ARG A 90 8.25 12.58 -7.02
C ARG A 90 7.62 13.57 -6.05
N LEU A 91 7.29 13.14 -4.84
CA LEU A 91 6.70 14.03 -3.84
C LEU A 91 7.67 15.15 -3.46
N ARG A 92 7.15 16.36 -3.24
CA ARG A 92 7.92 17.46 -2.64
C ARG A 92 8.25 17.10 -1.21
N GLY A 93 9.43 17.47 -0.73
CA GLY A 93 9.85 17.20 0.64
C GLY A 93 11.02 16.22 0.73
N ARG A 94 11.41 15.93 1.97
CA ARG A 94 12.51 15.02 2.29
C ARG A 94 11.98 13.59 2.33
N LEU A 95 12.83 12.66 1.91
CA LEU A 95 12.51 11.23 1.93
C LEU A 95 13.50 10.48 2.84
N ILE A 96 12.98 9.67 3.73
CA ILE A 96 13.77 8.66 4.45
C ILE A 96 13.39 7.31 3.82
N ARG A 97 14.36 6.66 3.18
CA ARG A 97 14.20 5.31 2.65
C ARG A 97 14.86 4.30 3.56
N ILE A 98 14.09 3.34 4.04
CA ILE A 98 14.55 2.25 4.88
C ILE A 98 14.40 0.95 4.09
N ASN A 99 15.53 0.37 3.69
CA ASN A 99 15.55 -0.90 2.95
C ASN A 99 16.91 -1.57 3.14
N PRO A 100 16.98 -2.83 3.60
CA PRO A 100 18.25 -3.50 3.87
C PRO A 100 19.08 -3.77 2.61
N GLY A 101 18.46 -3.94 1.45
CA GLY A 101 19.14 -4.30 0.20
C GLY A 101 19.20 -3.19 -0.84
N GLU A 102 18.23 -2.26 -0.82
CA GLU A 102 18.07 -1.24 -1.86
C GLU A 102 17.76 0.14 -1.24
N PRO A 103 18.65 0.69 -0.38
CA PRO A 103 18.38 1.94 0.33
C PRO A 103 18.64 3.21 -0.51
N GLU A 104 19.25 3.10 -1.69
CA GLU A 104 19.78 4.23 -2.46
C GLU A 104 18.68 5.25 -2.81
N LEU A 105 19.01 6.52 -2.66
CA LEU A 105 18.18 7.67 -3.04
C LEU A 105 18.84 8.53 -4.10
N PRO A 106 18.05 9.26 -4.89
CA PRO A 106 18.58 10.33 -5.73
C PRO A 106 19.34 11.37 -4.89
N PRO A 107 20.41 11.98 -5.44
CA PRO A 107 21.19 13.00 -4.74
C PRO A 107 20.32 14.15 -4.17
N GLY A 108 20.52 14.49 -2.92
CA GLY A 108 19.81 15.60 -2.25
C GLY A 108 18.36 15.29 -1.84
N LYS A 109 17.83 14.10 -2.13
CA LYS A 109 16.43 13.75 -1.84
C LYS A 109 16.16 13.48 -0.37
N GLY A 110 17.12 12.93 0.37
CA GLY A 110 16.88 12.59 1.77
C GLY A 110 17.96 11.71 2.40
N ILE A 111 17.52 10.77 3.22
CA ILE A 111 18.37 9.87 4.01
C ILE A 111 18.08 8.42 3.62
N SER A 112 19.14 7.68 3.32
CA SER A 112 19.11 6.23 3.08
C SER A 112 19.51 5.49 4.34
N ILE A 113 18.73 4.48 4.73
CA ILE A 113 19.00 3.62 5.88
C ILE A 113 18.99 2.16 5.42
N ALA A 114 20.17 1.53 5.42
CA ALA A 114 20.36 0.13 5.03
C ALA A 114 20.09 -0.80 6.23
N ASP A 115 18.82 -0.89 6.65
CA ASP A 115 18.43 -1.71 7.81
C ASP A 115 16.99 -2.22 7.67
N SER A 116 16.59 -3.13 8.56
CA SER A 116 15.21 -3.57 8.67
C SER A 116 14.30 -2.42 9.12
N GLY A 117 13.03 -2.45 8.67
CA GLY A 117 12.05 -1.42 9.03
C GLY A 117 11.90 -1.28 10.55
N LEU A 118 11.85 -2.40 11.27
CA LEU A 118 11.68 -2.41 12.73
C LEU A 118 12.88 -1.78 13.45
N THR A 119 14.10 -2.16 13.08
CA THR A 119 15.32 -1.64 13.70
C THR A 119 15.46 -0.14 13.45
N ALA A 120 15.32 0.28 12.20
CA ALA A 120 15.43 1.68 11.82
C ALA A 120 14.37 2.57 12.50
N LEU A 121 13.10 2.13 12.52
CA LEU A 121 12.04 2.91 13.16
C LEU A 121 12.20 3.00 14.68
N ARG A 122 12.69 1.94 15.34
CA ARG A 122 13.02 1.99 16.76
C ARG A 122 14.15 2.99 17.06
N ALA A 123 15.20 2.99 16.23
CA ALA A 123 16.31 3.94 16.36
C ALA A 123 15.84 5.39 16.15
N ILE A 124 15.01 5.65 15.14
CA ILE A 124 14.42 6.97 14.91
C ILE A 124 13.57 7.40 16.12
N ALA A 125 12.70 6.52 16.61
CA ALA A 125 11.85 6.82 17.77
C ALA A 125 12.69 7.16 19.02
N ALA A 126 13.77 6.43 19.28
CA ALA A 126 14.68 6.70 20.40
C ALA A 126 15.38 8.06 20.30
N CYS A 127 15.56 8.60 19.08
CA CYS A 127 16.13 9.92 18.87
C CYS A 127 15.13 11.07 19.05
N LEU A 128 13.84 10.77 19.03
CA LEU A 128 12.79 11.78 19.15
C LEU A 128 12.35 12.00 20.61
N GLY A 129 12.81 11.17 21.53
CA GLY A 129 12.52 11.25 22.97
C GLY A 129 11.26 10.52 23.32
#